data_a02bd47434f9e389579f62f128eeebb9
#
_entry.id   a02bd47434f9e389579f62f128eeebb9
#
_cell.length_a   1.000
_cell.length_b   1.000
_cell.length_c   1.000
_cell.angle_alpha   90.00
_cell.angle_beta   90.00
_cell.angle_gamma   90.00
#
_symmetry.space_group_name_H-M   'P 1'
#
loop_
_entity.id
_entity.type
_entity.pdbx_description
1 polymer ?
#
loop_
_entity_poly.entity_id
_entity_poly.type
_entity_poly.pdbx_seq_one_letter_code
_entity_poly.pdbx_strand_id
1 'polypeptide(L)'
;MRVISRKAIRLFWEEPKRAKDAKPLLAAWYKVVLAAEWRNFADLRQTFNSADRVGNCTVFDIGGNKYRLIGRVRYATEMLPGVVYILYVMTHAEYDENTWPDKCGCFQPPPKPRLKKT
;
A
#
# COMPACT_ATOMS: atom_id res chain seq x y z
N MET A 1 -3.55 -4.10 -13.43
CA MET A 1 -2.31 -4.48 -12.69
C MET A 1 -2.50 -5.83 -12.05
N ARG A 2 -1.45 -6.58 -11.93
CA ARG A 2 -1.49 -7.80 -11.13
C ARG A 2 -1.23 -7.43 -9.68
N VAL A 3 -1.73 -8.24 -8.77
CA VAL A 3 -1.52 -8.00 -7.34
C VAL A 3 -0.88 -9.23 -6.73
N ILE A 4 0.25 -9.06 -6.07
CA ILE A 4 0.96 -10.13 -5.38
C ILE A 4 1.18 -9.67 -3.95
N SER A 5 0.52 -10.27 -3.02
CA SER A 5 -0.43 -11.33 -3.24
C SER A 5 -1.74 -10.96 -2.57
N ARG A 6 -2.80 -11.50 -3.11
CA ARG A 6 -4.12 -11.32 -2.52
C ARG A 6 -4.16 -11.87 -1.10
N LYS A 7 -3.34 -12.86 -0.82
CA LYS A 7 -3.29 -13.47 0.50
C LYS A 7 -2.95 -12.45 1.59
N ALA A 8 -2.06 -11.51 1.30
CA ALA A 8 -1.70 -10.51 2.29
C ALA A 8 -2.90 -9.66 2.69
N ILE A 9 -3.75 -9.32 1.72
CA ILE A 9 -4.95 -8.56 2.00
C ILE A 9 -5.92 -9.41 2.81
N ARG A 10 -6.10 -10.65 2.42
CA ARG A 10 -7.04 -11.53 3.08
C ARG A 10 -6.65 -11.79 4.52
N LEU A 11 -5.37 -11.99 4.77
CA LEU A 11 -4.92 -12.24 6.13
C LEU A 11 -5.19 -11.04 7.03
N PHE A 12 -5.09 -9.85 6.49
CA PHE A 12 -5.36 -8.67 7.28
C PHE A 12 -6.83 -8.58 7.65
N TRP A 13 -7.73 -8.78 6.71
CA TRP A 13 -9.14 -8.59 7.00
C TRP A 13 -9.74 -9.76 7.79
N GLU A 14 -9.03 -10.88 7.88
CA GLU A 14 -9.52 -12.01 8.68
C GLU A 14 -9.19 -11.82 10.16
N GLU A 15 -8.42 -10.83 10.53
CA GLU A 15 -8.22 -10.48 11.91
C GLU A 15 -9.56 -10.08 12.53
N PRO A 16 -9.98 -10.70 13.62
CA PRO A 16 -11.31 -10.42 14.16
C PRO A 16 -11.58 -8.96 14.45
N LYS A 17 -10.57 -8.22 14.86
CA LYS A 17 -10.76 -6.81 15.20
C LYS A 17 -10.93 -5.93 14.00
N ARG A 18 -10.58 -6.41 12.81
CA ARG A 18 -10.57 -5.60 11.61
C ARG A 18 -11.58 -6.00 10.58
N ALA A 19 -12.13 -7.21 10.71
CA ALA A 19 -12.94 -7.78 9.65
C ALA A 19 -14.16 -6.99 9.29
N LYS A 20 -14.69 -6.25 10.26
CA LYS A 20 -15.91 -5.59 10.01
C LYS A 20 -15.86 -4.58 8.90
N ASP A 21 -14.89 -3.69 8.86
CA ASP A 21 -14.84 -2.71 7.81
C ASP A 21 -13.62 -2.84 6.90
N ALA A 22 -12.61 -3.59 7.29
CA ALA A 22 -11.43 -3.74 6.46
C ALA A 22 -11.73 -4.53 5.19
N LYS A 23 -12.53 -5.57 5.30
CA LYS A 23 -12.80 -6.44 4.17
C LYS A 23 -13.40 -5.72 2.97
N PRO A 24 -14.52 -4.99 3.13
CA PRO A 24 -15.10 -4.33 1.97
C PRO A 24 -14.18 -3.24 1.40
N LEU A 25 -13.44 -2.57 2.27
CA LEU A 25 -12.56 -1.50 1.80
C LEU A 25 -11.39 -2.05 1.00
N LEU A 26 -10.78 -3.12 1.49
CA LEU A 26 -9.66 -3.75 0.79
C LEU A 26 -10.12 -4.48 -0.47
N ALA A 27 -11.30 -5.07 -0.43
CA ALA A 27 -11.84 -5.72 -1.61
C ALA A 27 -12.10 -4.69 -2.72
N ALA A 28 -12.59 -3.51 -2.36
CA ALA A 28 -12.81 -2.45 -3.32
C ALA A 28 -11.48 -1.97 -3.92
N TRP A 29 -10.47 -1.79 -3.08
CA TRP A 29 -9.15 -1.41 -3.55
C TRP A 29 -8.59 -2.44 -4.54
N TYR A 30 -8.71 -3.72 -4.18
CA TYR A 30 -8.21 -4.80 -5.00
C TYR A 30 -8.86 -4.79 -6.40
N LYS A 31 -10.17 -4.59 -6.42
CA LYS A 31 -10.90 -4.58 -7.66
C LYS A 31 -10.46 -3.44 -8.57
N VAL A 32 -10.28 -2.26 -7.99
CA VAL A 32 -9.84 -1.10 -8.74
C VAL A 32 -8.45 -1.33 -9.32
N VAL A 33 -7.55 -1.88 -8.51
CA VAL A 33 -6.18 -2.10 -8.95
C VAL A 33 -6.13 -3.14 -10.08
N LEU A 34 -6.91 -4.20 -9.96
CA LEU A 34 -6.92 -5.21 -11.01
C LEU A 34 -7.34 -4.64 -12.36
N ALA A 35 -8.22 -3.64 -12.35
CA ALA A 35 -8.70 -3.03 -13.58
C ALA A 35 -7.78 -1.92 -14.09
N ALA A 36 -6.81 -1.52 -13.31
CA ALA A 36 -5.94 -0.41 -13.67
C ALA A 36 -4.75 -0.87 -14.48
N GLU A 37 -4.12 0.07 -15.18
CA GLU A 37 -2.89 -0.20 -15.87
C GLU A 37 -2.06 1.05 -15.81
N TRP A 38 -1.35 1.22 -14.71
CA TRP A 38 -0.57 2.43 -14.49
C TRP A 38 0.81 2.29 -15.12
N ARG A 39 1.23 3.31 -15.84
CA ARG A 39 2.53 3.34 -16.48
C ARG A 39 3.52 4.17 -15.72
N ASN A 40 3.04 4.97 -14.78
CA ASN A 40 3.90 5.81 -13.94
C ASN A 40 3.11 6.24 -12.71
N PHE A 41 3.77 6.95 -11.84
CA PHE A 41 3.14 7.38 -10.59
C PHE A 41 2.01 8.39 -10.85
N ALA A 42 2.14 9.21 -11.88
CA ALA A 42 1.09 10.16 -12.18
C ALA A 42 -0.21 9.44 -12.55
N ASP A 43 -0.11 8.36 -13.31
CA ASP A 43 -1.29 7.54 -13.62
C ASP A 43 -1.90 6.96 -12.36
N LEU A 44 -1.06 6.45 -11.47
CA LEU A 44 -1.53 5.88 -10.23
C LEU A 44 -2.28 6.94 -9.41
N ARG A 45 -1.75 8.14 -9.34
CA ARG A 45 -2.39 9.22 -8.59
C ARG A 45 -3.70 9.68 -9.20
N GLN A 46 -3.94 9.42 -10.44
CA GLN A 46 -5.24 9.71 -11.03
C GLN A 46 -6.30 8.74 -10.52
N THR A 47 -5.90 7.52 -10.19
CA THR A 47 -6.81 6.55 -9.62
C THR A 47 -6.94 6.75 -8.11
N PHE A 48 -5.81 6.93 -7.44
CA PHE A 48 -5.78 7.10 -5.99
C PHE A 48 -5.05 8.40 -5.67
N ASN A 49 -5.79 9.48 -5.59
CA ASN A 49 -5.19 10.80 -5.50
C ASN A 49 -4.50 11.09 -4.18
N SER A 50 -4.71 10.26 -3.17
CA SER A 50 -4.02 10.41 -1.90
C SER A 50 -2.82 9.47 -1.75
N ALA A 51 -2.51 8.69 -2.78
CA ALA A 51 -1.36 7.78 -2.70
C ALA A 51 -0.06 8.59 -2.61
N ASP A 52 0.91 8.02 -1.93
CA ASP A 52 2.15 8.71 -1.68
C ASP A 52 3.33 7.78 -1.95
N ARG A 53 4.45 8.36 -2.31
CA ARG A 53 5.67 7.59 -2.50
C ARG A 53 6.61 7.83 -1.34
N VAL A 54 7.13 6.75 -0.78
CA VAL A 54 8.09 6.82 0.31
C VAL A 54 9.22 5.90 -0.07
N GLY A 55 10.33 6.47 -0.51
CA GLY A 55 11.43 5.68 -1.06
C GLY A 55 10.97 4.94 -2.30
N ASN A 56 11.17 3.66 -2.35
CA ASN A 56 10.72 2.83 -3.47
C ASN A 56 9.35 2.22 -3.21
N CYS A 57 8.70 2.62 -2.14
CA CYS A 57 7.40 2.07 -1.80
C CYS A 57 6.30 3.08 -2.08
N THR A 58 5.09 2.57 -2.25
CA THR A 58 3.92 3.40 -2.44
C THR A 58 2.96 3.10 -1.31
N VAL A 59 2.38 4.15 -0.74
CA VAL A 59 1.45 4.04 0.37
C VAL A 59 0.07 4.42 -0.13
N PHE A 60 -0.88 3.50 0.03
CA PHE A 60 -2.26 3.74 -0.37
C PHE A 60 -3.11 3.94 0.89
N ASP A 61 -3.95 4.96 0.86
CA ASP A 61 -4.92 5.17 1.93
C ASP A 61 -6.14 4.32 1.66
N ILE A 62 -6.54 3.55 2.62
CA ILE A 62 -7.68 2.66 2.49
C ILE A 62 -8.77 3.15 3.45
N GLY A 63 -9.94 3.44 2.91
CA GLY A 63 -11.03 3.93 3.74
C GLY A 63 -10.73 5.28 4.35
N GLY A 64 -10.13 6.16 3.56
CA GLY A 64 -9.71 7.44 4.07
C GLY A 64 -8.51 7.27 4.99
N ASN A 65 -8.70 7.47 6.26
CA ASN A 65 -7.59 7.34 7.20
C ASN A 65 -7.62 6.08 8.03
N LYS A 66 -8.41 5.10 7.66
CA LYS A 66 -8.53 3.92 8.51
C LYS A 66 -7.35 2.98 8.40
N TYR A 67 -6.91 2.73 7.20
CA TYR A 67 -5.84 1.74 6.97
C TYR A 67 -4.86 2.27 5.96
N ARG A 68 -3.66 1.68 5.97
CA ARG A 68 -2.64 1.97 4.98
C ARG A 68 -2.16 0.67 4.38
N LEU A 69 -2.04 0.64 3.06
CA LEU A 69 -1.48 -0.50 2.36
C LEU A 69 -0.19 -0.03 1.72
N ILE A 70 0.89 -0.72 2.01
CA ILE A 70 2.21 -0.33 1.52
C ILE A 70 2.70 -1.40 0.56
N GLY A 71 3.08 -0.98 -0.62
CA GLY A 71 3.54 -1.90 -1.64
C GLY A 71 4.62 -1.31 -2.51
N ARG A 72 5.15 -2.15 -3.38
CA ARG A 72 6.06 -1.74 -4.40
C ARG A 72 5.35 -1.91 -5.73
N VAL A 73 5.42 -0.90 -6.57
CA VAL A 73 4.72 -0.92 -7.84
C VAL A 73 5.73 -1.01 -8.96
N ARG A 74 5.58 -2.03 -9.79
CA ARG A 74 6.30 -2.11 -11.04
C ARG A 74 5.33 -1.71 -12.12
N TYR A 75 5.59 -0.57 -12.75
CA TYR A 75 4.63 -0.03 -13.70
C TYR A 75 4.58 -0.83 -15.00
N ALA A 76 3.44 -0.75 -15.67
CA ALA A 76 3.24 -1.45 -16.93
C ALA A 76 4.11 -0.85 -18.01
N THR A 77 4.57 -1.69 -18.91
CA THR A 77 5.29 -1.26 -20.09
C THR A 77 4.61 -1.86 -21.30
N GLU A 78 5.13 -1.60 -22.47
CA GLU A 78 4.57 -2.22 -23.67
C GLU A 78 4.77 -3.73 -23.65
N MET A 79 5.79 -4.19 -22.94
CA MET A 79 6.12 -5.61 -22.96
C MET A 79 5.57 -6.37 -21.76
N LEU A 80 5.38 -5.70 -20.65
CA LEU A 80 5.05 -6.38 -19.41
C LEU A 80 3.90 -5.71 -18.69
N PRO A 81 3.01 -6.50 -18.08
CA PRO A 81 1.96 -5.92 -17.28
C PRO A 81 2.53 -5.35 -16.00
N GLY A 82 1.81 -4.43 -15.41
CA GLY A 82 2.21 -3.87 -14.12
C GLY A 82 1.88 -4.80 -12.98
N VAL A 83 2.58 -4.63 -11.89
CA VAL A 83 2.39 -5.46 -10.69
C VAL A 83 2.47 -4.59 -9.45
N VAL A 84 1.57 -4.83 -8.51
CA VAL A 84 1.65 -4.25 -7.19
C VAL A 84 2.03 -5.37 -6.23
N TYR A 85 3.20 -5.26 -5.63
CA TYR A 85 3.64 -6.22 -4.62
C TYR A 85 3.26 -5.68 -3.26
N ILE A 86 2.36 -6.36 -2.57
CA ILE A 86 1.88 -5.90 -1.28
C ILE A 86 2.88 -6.30 -0.21
N LEU A 87 3.39 -5.33 0.52
CA LEU A 87 4.33 -5.57 1.59
C LEU A 87 3.64 -5.57 2.94
N TYR A 88 2.82 -4.58 3.21
CA TYR A 88 2.16 -4.47 4.50
C TYR A 88 0.78 -3.88 4.35
N VAL A 89 -0.13 -4.31 5.22
CA VAL A 89 -1.41 -3.65 5.42
C VAL A 89 -1.48 -3.37 6.91
N MET A 90 -1.81 -2.16 7.29
CA MET A 90 -1.77 -1.78 8.69
C MET A 90 -2.81 -0.74 9.00
N THR A 91 -3.10 -0.57 10.29
CA THR A 91 -3.99 0.50 10.72
C THR A 91 -3.25 1.83 10.66
N HIS A 92 -4.00 2.92 10.74
CA HIS A 92 -3.40 4.24 10.76
C HIS A 92 -2.46 4.37 11.96
N ALA A 93 -2.84 3.83 13.09
CA ALA A 93 -2.00 3.91 14.29
C ALA A 93 -0.68 3.17 14.09
N GLU A 94 -0.74 2.00 13.49
CA GLU A 94 0.48 1.25 13.20
C GLU A 94 1.37 1.99 12.20
N TYR A 95 0.75 2.65 11.24
CA TYR A 95 1.48 3.43 10.26
C TYR A 95 2.23 4.56 10.95
N ASP A 96 1.57 5.20 11.91
CA ASP A 96 2.17 6.34 12.60
C ASP A 96 3.36 5.95 13.48
N GLU A 97 3.49 4.68 13.83
CA GLU A 97 4.65 4.24 14.57
C GLU A 97 5.91 4.29 13.71
N ASN A 98 5.72 4.36 12.40
CA ASN A 98 6.82 4.61 11.48
C ASN A 98 7.94 3.58 11.51
N THR A 99 7.59 2.34 11.80
CA THR A 99 8.57 1.27 11.78
C THR A 99 8.65 0.57 10.44
N TRP A 100 7.65 0.74 9.62
CA TRP A 100 7.54 0.01 8.36
C TRP A 100 8.61 0.39 7.32
N PRO A 101 9.16 1.63 7.30
CA PRO A 101 10.14 1.94 6.26
C PRO A 101 11.36 1.03 6.30
N ASP A 102 11.80 0.66 7.49
CA ASP A 102 12.94 -0.23 7.60
C ASP A 102 12.62 -1.60 7.06
N LYS A 103 11.40 -2.06 7.26
CA LYS A 103 11.02 -3.39 6.82
C LYS A 103 10.71 -3.44 5.35
N CYS A 104 10.51 -2.29 4.74
CA CYS A 104 10.24 -2.23 3.33
C CYS A 104 11.45 -2.70 2.52
N GLY A 105 12.62 -2.55 3.07
CA GLY A 105 13.82 -3.05 2.43
C GLY A 105 14.25 -2.24 1.24
N CYS A 106 13.53 -1.22 0.87
CA CYS A 106 13.84 -0.43 -0.29
C CYS A 106 13.88 1.05 0.02
N PHE A 107 13.69 1.40 1.26
CA PHE A 107 13.60 2.79 1.65
C PHE A 107 14.73 3.14 2.60
N GLN A 108 15.35 4.27 2.32
CA GLN A 108 16.36 4.77 3.19
C GLN A 108 15.74 5.91 3.94
N PRO A 109 15.38 5.76 5.17
CA PRO A 109 14.64 6.79 5.86
C PRO A 109 15.48 8.03 6.00
N PRO A 110 14.86 9.17 5.96
CA PRO A 110 15.58 10.39 6.20
C PRO A 110 16.04 10.38 7.61
N PRO A 111 17.07 11.06 7.85
CA PRO A 111 17.56 11.12 9.19
C PRO A 111 16.59 11.91 9.95
N LYS A 112 15.64 11.44 10.54
CA LYS A 112 14.76 12.16 11.20
C LYS A 112 14.65 11.77 12.45
N PRO A 113 14.08 12.49 13.05
CA PRO A 113 13.95 12.30 14.33
C PRO A 113 13.01 11.33 14.70
N ARG A 114 12.69 10.56 14.08
CA ARG A 114 11.81 9.68 14.49
C ARG A 114 12.25 9.06 15.56
N LEU A 115 13.18 9.34 15.86
CA LEU A 115 13.57 8.73 16.77
C LEU A 115 13.14 9.20 17.83
N LYS A 116 12.67 10.01 17.76
CA LYS A 116 12.18 10.42 18.68
C LYS A 116 11.20 9.78 19.09
N LYS A 117 11.03 9.38 18.99
CA LYS A 117 10.24 8.71 19.38
C LYS A 117 10.52 7.73 19.62
N THR A 118 11.15 7.73 19.77
CA THR A 118 11.31 6.91 20.02
C THR A 118 11.35 6.69 20.43
#